data_d38f6973b9bfa78574c7f8c6bd99ab44
#
_entry.id   d38f6973b9bfa78574c7f8c6bd99ab44
#
_cell.length_a   1.000
_cell.length_b   1.000
_cell.length_c   1.000
_cell.angle_alpha   90.00
_cell.angle_beta   90.00
_cell.angle_gamma   90.00
#
_symmetry.space_group_name_H-M   'P 1'
#
loop_
_entity.id
_entity.type
_entity.pdbx_description
1 polymer ?
#
loop_
_entity_poly.entity_id
_entity_poly.type
_entity_poly.pdbx_seq_one_letter_code
_entity_poly.pdbx_strand_id
1 'polypeptide(L)'
;MAEEIFVDKHPLDDIMRSDRMPHIFCPGCGIGIAMRCYAQALLDSGIPERQHVVVSGIGCTGRVAGYMNIDSYHTTHGRGIPFAVGVKLANPSLMVTVFSGDGDLAAIGGNHLIHAARRNVDIKVVCVNNFNYGMTG
;
A
#
# COMPACT_ATOMS: atom_id res chain seq x y z
N MET A 1 9.22 34.77 24.38
CA MET A 1 9.31 34.48 22.94
C MET A 1 9.41 32.97 22.83
N ALA A 2 8.41 32.30 22.26
CA ALA A 2 8.51 30.88 22.01
C ALA A 2 9.53 30.69 20.85
N GLU A 3 10.58 29.91 21.06
CA GLU A 3 11.45 29.47 20.00
C GLU A 3 10.62 28.69 19.00
N GLU A 4 10.53 29.17 17.76
CA GLU A 4 9.99 28.38 16.66
C GLU A 4 10.94 27.19 16.46
N ILE A 5 10.50 26.01 16.85
CA ILE A 5 11.20 24.77 16.57
C ILE A 5 11.09 24.56 15.06
N PHE A 6 12.18 24.77 14.35
CA PHE A 6 12.28 24.51 12.92
C PHE A 6 12.26 22.97 12.73
N VAL A 7 11.11 22.41 12.39
CA VAL A 7 10.99 21.00 12.05
C VAL A 7 11.32 20.89 10.56
N ASP A 8 12.46 20.31 10.26
CA ASP A 8 12.86 20.02 8.87
C ASP A 8 11.85 19.03 8.28
N LYS A 9 11.12 19.48 7.25
CA LYS A 9 10.11 18.65 6.57
C LYS A 9 10.82 17.65 5.66
N HIS A 10 10.57 16.34 5.91
CA HIS A 10 11.09 15.31 5.03
C HIS A 10 10.31 15.31 3.69
N PRO A 11 10.97 15.12 2.53
CA PRO A 11 10.30 15.14 1.22
C PRO A 11 9.09 14.20 1.07
N LEU A 12 9.01 13.14 1.87
CA LEU A 12 7.90 12.18 1.84
C LEU A 12 6.77 12.51 2.83
N ASP A 13 6.85 13.57 3.64
CA ASP A 13 5.85 13.90 4.66
C ASP A 13 4.47 14.23 4.06
N ASP A 14 4.42 14.68 2.82
CA ASP A 14 3.15 14.95 2.15
C ASP A 14 2.42 13.67 1.78
N ILE A 15 3.15 12.60 1.44
CA ILE A 15 2.59 11.33 0.97
C ILE A 15 2.55 10.24 2.04
N MET A 16 3.24 10.44 3.16
CA MET A 16 3.30 9.49 4.27
C MET A 16 2.71 10.10 5.54
N ARG A 17 2.11 9.26 6.36
CA ARG A 17 1.61 9.63 7.69
C ARG A 17 2.77 9.66 8.68
N SER A 18 3.51 10.75 8.74
CA SER A 18 4.67 10.93 9.61
C SER A 18 4.31 10.88 11.09
N ASP A 19 3.06 11.22 11.44
CA ASP A 19 2.48 11.08 12.78
C ASP A 19 2.42 9.62 13.27
N ARG A 20 2.56 8.65 12.37
CA ARG A 20 2.56 7.21 12.68
C ARG A 20 3.95 6.58 12.68
N MET A 21 4.99 7.40 12.62
CA MET A 21 6.35 6.91 12.72
C MET A 21 6.83 6.92 14.20
N PRO A 22 7.68 5.97 14.59
CA PRO A 22 8.29 4.90 13.80
C PRO A 22 7.26 3.82 13.40
N HIS A 23 7.44 3.22 12.22
CA HIS A 23 6.59 2.14 11.74
C HIS A 23 6.78 0.85 12.55
N ILE A 24 5.79 -0.06 12.49
CA ILE A 24 5.76 -1.31 13.27
C ILE A 24 6.62 -2.45 12.68
N PHE A 25 7.22 -2.27 11.50
CA PHE A 25 8.03 -3.32 10.89
C PHE A 25 9.30 -3.58 11.69
N CYS A 26 9.72 -4.84 11.72
CA CYS A 26 10.91 -5.25 12.47
C CYS A 26 12.17 -4.53 11.95
N PRO A 27 13.17 -4.27 12.82
CA PRO A 27 14.46 -3.74 12.39
C PRO A 27 15.08 -4.61 11.27
N GLY A 28 15.50 -3.98 10.19
CA GLY A 28 16.05 -4.68 9.02
C GLY A 28 15.01 -5.31 8.08
N CYS A 29 13.72 -5.19 8.36
CA CYS A 29 12.67 -5.69 7.48
C CYS A 29 12.58 -4.87 6.18
N GLY A 30 12.61 -5.54 5.03
CA GLY A 30 12.53 -4.90 3.72
C GLY A 30 11.19 -4.21 3.41
N ILE A 31 10.12 -4.48 4.18
CA ILE A 31 8.80 -3.87 3.95
C ILE A 31 8.87 -2.34 4.12
N GLY A 32 9.62 -1.85 5.12
CA GLY A 32 9.81 -0.40 5.30
C GLY A 32 10.50 0.25 4.10
N ILE A 33 11.49 -0.44 3.51
CA ILE A 33 12.19 0.02 2.29
C ILE A 33 11.21 0.04 1.11
N ALA A 34 10.44 -1.04 0.93
CA ALA A 34 9.43 -1.13 -0.13
C ALA A 34 8.36 -0.04 -0.01
N MET A 35 7.91 0.25 1.22
CA MET A 35 6.98 1.34 1.52
C MET A 35 7.56 2.70 1.12
N ARG A 36 8.81 2.98 1.47
CA ARG A 36 9.50 4.22 1.08
C ARG A 36 9.62 4.34 -0.45
N CYS A 37 10.02 3.26 -1.12
CA CYS A 37 10.11 3.24 -2.59
C CYS A 37 8.75 3.50 -3.24
N TYR A 38 7.67 2.93 -2.68
CA TYR A 38 6.32 3.18 -3.15
C TYR A 38 5.91 4.64 -2.97
N ALA A 39 6.16 5.23 -1.79
CA ALA A 39 5.89 6.64 -1.53
C ALA A 39 6.64 7.55 -2.51
N GLN A 40 7.92 7.27 -2.78
CA GLN A 40 8.70 8.01 -3.76
C GLN A 40 8.13 7.87 -5.17
N ALA A 41 7.75 6.66 -5.58
CA ALA A 41 7.14 6.42 -6.89
C ALA A 41 5.81 7.15 -7.08
N LEU A 42 5.01 7.33 -6.03
CA LEU A 42 3.79 8.14 -6.08
C LEU A 42 4.11 9.60 -6.39
N LEU A 43 5.10 10.19 -5.71
CA LEU A 43 5.54 11.57 -5.98
C LEU A 43 6.09 11.72 -7.40
N ASP A 44 6.94 10.79 -7.82
CA ASP A 44 7.60 10.83 -9.13
C ASP A 44 6.62 10.60 -10.30
N SER A 45 5.46 10.02 -10.02
CA SER A 45 4.45 9.73 -11.05
C SER A 45 3.85 10.98 -11.70
N GLY A 46 3.89 12.12 -11.02
CA GLY A 46 3.24 13.35 -11.43
C GLY A 46 1.70 13.29 -11.43
N ILE A 47 1.11 12.18 -10.99
CA ILE A 47 -0.33 12.02 -10.86
C ILE A 47 -0.79 12.65 -9.54
N PRO A 48 -1.85 13.46 -9.52
CA PRO A 48 -2.34 14.09 -8.29
C PRO A 48 -2.65 13.07 -7.19
N GLU A 49 -2.27 13.36 -5.95
CA GLU A 49 -2.44 12.48 -4.79
C GLU A 49 -3.87 11.95 -4.65
N ARG A 50 -4.87 12.82 -4.89
CA ARG A 50 -6.30 12.46 -4.85
C ARG A 50 -6.74 11.41 -5.88
N GLN A 51 -5.90 11.09 -6.85
CA GLN A 51 -6.15 10.04 -7.85
C GLN A 51 -5.50 8.70 -7.47
N HIS A 52 -4.66 8.68 -6.45
CA HIS A 52 -4.06 7.45 -5.95
C HIS A 52 -4.94 6.81 -4.88
N VAL A 53 -5.13 5.52 -4.99
CA VAL A 53 -5.78 4.68 -3.98
C VAL A 53 -4.91 3.48 -3.70
N VAL A 54 -4.62 3.22 -2.43
CA VAL A 54 -3.92 2.01 -2.02
C VAL A 54 -4.85 1.08 -1.26
N VAL A 55 -4.88 -0.17 -1.67
CA VAL A 55 -5.69 -1.23 -1.07
C VAL A 55 -4.77 -2.31 -0.54
N SER A 56 -5.02 -2.81 0.65
CA SER A 56 -4.27 -3.91 1.22
C SER A 56 -5.20 -4.95 1.86
N GLY A 57 -4.71 -6.17 1.96
CA GLY A 57 -5.31 -7.22 2.77
C GLY A 57 -4.71 -7.26 4.18
N ILE A 58 -4.47 -8.43 4.70
CA ILE A 58 -3.98 -8.67 6.06
C ILE A 58 -2.54 -9.18 6.05
N GLY A 59 -1.79 -8.87 7.10
CA GLY A 59 -0.41 -9.22 7.30
C GLY A 59 0.50 -8.00 7.43
N CYS A 60 1.81 -8.22 7.65
CA CYS A 60 2.76 -7.13 7.83
C CYS A 60 2.75 -6.17 6.63
N THR A 61 2.80 -6.69 5.42
CA THR A 61 2.79 -5.87 4.20
C THR A 61 1.50 -5.06 4.06
N GLY A 62 0.37 -5.60 4.50
CA GLY A 62 -0.91 -4.90 4.47
C GLY A 62 -0.93 -3.62 5.31
N ARG A 63 -0.04 -3.49 6.29
CA ARG A 63 0.05 -2.27 7.11
C ARG A 63 0.56 -1.05 6.33
N VAL A 64 1.21 -1.25 5.18
CA VAL A 64 1.71 -0.16 4.32
C VAL A 64 0.60 0.84 3.98
N ALA A 65 -0.59 0.38 3.62
CA ALA A 65 -1.73 1.25 3.32
C ALA A 65 -2.05 2.24 4.45
N GLY A 66 -1.89 1.81 5.71
CA GLY A 66 -2.12 2.65 6.88
C GLY A 66 -1.07 3.74 7.12
N TYR A 67 0.09 3.67 6.46
CA TYR A 67 1.17 4.66 6.55
C TYR A 67 1.16 5.66 5.40
N MET A 68 0.31 5.45 4.38
CA MET A 68 0.20 6.36 3.25
C MET A 68 -0.83 7.45 3.52
N ASN A 69 -0.52 8.69 3.16
CA ASN A 69 -1.41 9.85 3.27
C ASN A 69 -2.20 10.08 1.98
N ILE A 70 -2.77 9.00 1.45
CA ILE A 70 -3.67 8.97 0.31
C ILE A 70 -4.91 8.15 0.67
N ASP A 71 -5.90 8.11 -0.20
CA ASP A 71 -7.05 7.24 0.01
C ASP A 71 -6.60 5.78 0.16
N SER A 72 -6.91 5.19 1.29
CA SER A 72 -6.41 3.86 1.65
C SER A 72 -7.50 2.96 2.23
N TYR A 73 -7.49 1.70 1.83
CA TYR A 73 -8.44 0.69 2.31
C TYR A 73 -7.70 -0.53 2.82
N HIS A 74 -8.10 -0.98 4.00
CA HIS A 74 -7.62 -2.20 4.61
C HIS A 74 -8.74 -3.23 4.58
N THR A 75 -8.54 -4.31 3.83
CA THR A 75 -9.60 -5.30 3.56
C THR A 75 -9.39 -6.60 4.33
N THR A 76 -10.33 -7.52 4.21
CA THR A 76 -10.20 -8.89 4.73
C THR A 76 -9.05 -9.62 4.04
N HIS A 77 -8.43 -10.56 4.74
CA HIS A 77 -7.31 -11.38 4.23
C HIS A 77 -7.65 -12.03 2.89
N GLY A 78 -6.77 -11.83 1.92
CA GLY A 78 -6.93 -12.32 0.55
C GLY A 78 -7.97 -11.57 -0.29
N ARG A 79 -8.52 -10.45 0.19
CA ARG A 79 -9.61 -9.72 -0.50
C ARG A 79 -9.21 -8.35 -1.06
N GLY A 80 -7.93 -8.00 -1.01
CA GLY A 80 -7.45 -6.72 -1.56
C GLY A 80 -7.74 -6.56 -3.04
N ILE A 81 -7.51 -7.60 -3.84
CA ILE A 81 -7.76 -7.55 -5.29
C ILE A 81 -9.23 -7.33 -5.66
N PRO A 82 -10.22 -8.13 -5.20
CA PRO A 82 -11.61 -7.91 -5.59
C PRO A 82 -12.13 -6.55 -5.14
N PHE A 83 -11.67 -6.05 -3.98
CA PHE A 83 -11.99 -4.70 -3.54
C PHE A 83 -11.42 -3.66 -4.50
N ALA A 84 -10.14 -3.75 -4.85
CA ALA A 84 -9.47 -2.85 -5.79
C ALA A 84 -10.14 -2.87 -7.17
N VAL A 85 -10.56 -4.02 -7.64
CA VAL A 85 -11.35 -4.16 -8.89
C VAL A 85 -12.64 -3.36 -8.79
N GLY A 86 -13.37 -3.46 -7.68
CA GLY A 86 -14.60 -2.69 -7.45
C GLY A 86 -14.34 -1.18 -7.48
N VAL A 87 -13.30 -0.71 -6.80
CA VAL A 87 -12.90 0.71 -6.79
C VAL A 87 -12.57 1.20 -8.19
N LYS A 88 -11.78 0.42 -8.95
CA LYS A 88 -11.39 0.77 -10.32
C LYS A 88 -12.59 0.82 -11.27
N LEU A 89 -13.53 -0.11 -11.14
CA LEU A 89 -14.75 -0.11 -11.93
C LEU A 89 -15.69 1.05 -11.59
N ALA A 90 -15.77 1.42 -10.31
CA ALA A 90 -16.58 2.56 -9.87
C ALA A 90 -16.02 3.90 -10.33
N ASN A 91 -14.69 4.03 -10.37
CA ASN A 91 -14.02 5.22 -10.90
C ASN A 91 -12.77 4.84 -11.70
N PRO A 92 -12.88 4.70 -13.02
CA PRO A 92 -11.77 4.31 -13.89
C PRO A 92 -10.59 5.30 -13.93
N SER A 93 -10.78 6.56 -13.49
CA SER A 93 -9.70 7.55 -13.47
C SER A 93 -8.71 7.35 -12.34
N LEU A 94 -9.03 6.53 -11.34
CA LEU A 94 -8.16 6.29 -10.19
C LEU A 94 -6.99 5.36 -10.55
N MET A 95 -5.83 5.69 -9.98
CA MET A 95 -4.66 4.82 -9.94
C MET A 95 -4.76 3.93 -8.71
N VAL A 96 -5.27 2.73 -8.90
CA VAL A 96 -5.52 1.79 -7.81
C VAL A 96 -4.35 0.82 -7.68
N THR A 97 -3.71 0.81 -6.51
CA THR A 97 -2.61 -0.09 -6.17
C THR A 97 -3.02 -1.05 -5.05
N VAL A 98 -2.82 -2.33 -5.26
CA VAL A 98 -2.89 -3.34 -4.18
C VAL A 98 -1.48 -3.54 -3.66
N PHE A 99 -1.26 -3.31 -2.36
CA PHE A 99 0.04 -3.53 -1.70
C PHE A 99 -0.11 -4.66 -0.67
N SER A 100 0.49 -5.82 -0.95
CA SER A 100 0.19 -7.04 -0.21
C SER A 100 1.37 -8.00 -0.14
N GLY A 101 1.37 -8.89 0.87
CA GLY A 101 2.29 -10.01 0.96
C GLY A 101 1.85 -11.19 0.08
N ASP A 102 2.79 -12.07 -0.24
CA ASP A 102 2.56 -13.26 -1.05
C ASP A 102 1.51 -14.20 -0.44
N GLY A 103 1.51 -14.39 0.86
CA GLY A 103 0.51 -15.19 1.56
C GLY A 103 -0.90 -14.64 1.43
N ASP A 104 -1.07 -13.33 1.56
CA ASP A 104 -2.35 -12.65 1.40
C ASP A 104 -2.80 -12.67 -0.07
N LEU A 105 -1.89 -12.34 -0.98
CA LEU A 105 -2.20 -12.13 -2.39
C LEU A 105 -2.35 -13.43 -3.17
N ALA A 106 -1.39 -14.36 -3.02
CA ALA A 106 -1.26 -15.54 -3.86
C ALA A 106 -1.78 -16.82 -3.18
N ALA A 107 -1.58 -16.96 -1.87
CA ALA A 107 -2.08 -18.13 -1.15
C ALA A 107 -3.59 -18.00 -0.87
N ILE A 108 -3.99 -17.08 0.01
CA ILE A 108 -5.42 -16.93 0.37
C ILE A 108 -6.21 -16.25 -0.77
N GLY A 109 -5.63 -15.25 -1.41
CA GLY A 109 -6.24 -14.47 -2.48
C GLY A 109 -5.99 -14.98 -3.90
N GLY A 110 -5.36 -16.13 -4.09
CA GLY A 110 -4.85 -16.60 -5.38
C GLY A 110 -5.89 -16.67 -6.50
N ASN A 111 -7.11 -17.09 -6.20
CA ASN A 111 -8.20 -17.11 -7.17
C ASN A 111 -8.56 -15.70 -7.67
N HIS A 112 -8.55 -14.70 -6.79
CA HIS A 112 -8.83 -13.31 -7.18
C HIS A 112 -7.70 -12.73 -8.05
N LEU A 113 -6.44 -13.04 -7.71
CA LEU A 113 -5.27 -12.64 -8.50
C LEU A 113 -5.37 -13.19 -9.92
N ILE A 114 -5.61 -14.51 -10.06
CA ILE A 114 -5.73 -15.17 -11.36
C ILE A 114 -6.87 -14.57 -12.18
N HIS A 115 -8.03 -14.37 -11.58
CA HIS A 115 -9.19 -13.85 -12.30
C HIS A 115 -9.04 -12.37 -12.68
N ALA A 116 -8.41 -11.54 -11.86
CA ALA A 116 -8.11 -10.15 -12.20
C ALA A 116 -7.11 -10.07 -13.35
N ALA A 117 -6.06 -10.90 -13.32
CA ALA A 117 -5.07 -11.01 -14.39
C ALA A 117 -5.71 -11.46 -15.71
N ARG A 118 -6.55 -12.50 -15.70
CA ARG A 118 -7.25 -12.98 -16.89
C ARG A 118 -8.18 -11.94 -17.52
N ARG A 119 -8.75 -11.07 -16.71
CA ARG A 119 -9.61 -9.96 -17.16
C ARG A 119 -8.84 -8.72 -17.54
N ASN A 120 -7.53 -8.74 -17.37
CA ASN A 120 -6.62 -7.60 -17.60
C ASN A 120 -7.13 -6.31 -16.93
N VAL A 121 -7.52 -6.42 -15.66
CA VAL A 121 -8.01 -5.26 -14.91
C VAL A 121 -6.87 -4.26 -14.72
N ASP A 122 -7.11 -3.00 -15.01
CA ASP A 122 -6.11 -1.92 -14.88
C ASP A 122 -5.92 -1.51 -13.40
N ILE A 123 -5.28 -2.37 -12.63
CA ILE A 123 -4.80 -2.11 -11.26
C ILE A 123 -3.31 -2.44 -11.17
N LYS A 124 -2.62 -1.79 -10.25
CA LYS A 124 -1.23 -2.12 -9.93
C LYS A 124 -1.20 -3.08 -8.75
N VAL A 125 -0.34 -4.07 -8.79
CA VAL A 125 -0.18 -5.04 -7.70
C VAL A 125 1.28 -5.09 -7.29
N VAL A 126 1.55 -4.68 -6.05
CA VAL A 126 2.87 -4.80 -5.42
C VAL A 126 2.81 -5.96 -4.45
N CYS A 127 3.54 -7.03 -4.78
CA CYS A 127 3.65 -8.23 -3.96
C CYS A 127 5.01 -8.26 -3.26
N VAL A 128 5.00 -8.28 -1.92
CA VAL A 128 6.20 -8.59 -1.14
C VAL A 128 6.28 -10.10 -0.99
N ASN A 129 7.13 -10.71 -1.79
CA ASN A 129 7.31 -12.17 -1.81
C ASN A 129 8.47 -12.58 -0.88
N ASN A 130 8.14 -12.95 0.33
CA ASN A 130 9.10 -13.36 1.35
C ASN A 130 8.83 -14.76 1.92
N PHE A 131 7.86 -15.49 1.38
CA PHE A 131 7.47 -16.85 1.79
C PHE A 131 7.16 -16.95 3.30
N ASN A 132 6.61 -15.88 3.89
CA ASN A 132 6.41 -15.84 5.34
C ASN A 132 5.11 -15.15 5.73
N TYR A 133 4.39 -15.77 6.66
CA TYR A 133 3.34 -15.14 7.45
C TYR A 133 3.99 -14.61 8.75
N GLY A 134 4.21 -13.31 8.84
CA GLY A 134 4.85 -12.72 10.02
C GLY A 134 3.85 -12.35 11.11
N MET A 135 3.12 -11.26 10.91
CA MET A 135 2.16 -10.72 11.89
C MET A 135 1.01 -11.68 12.21
N THR A 136 0.57 -12.46 11.25
CA THR A 136 -0.61 -13.33 11.38
C THR A 136 -0.28 -14.75 11.83
N GLY A 137 1.00 -15.11 11.83
CA GLY A 137 1.46 -16.43 12.26
C GLY A 137 1.27 -17.54 11.25
#